data_c66fa9744617719e9740d5ca5e724078
#
_entry.id   c66fa9744617719e9740d5ca5e724078
#
_cell.length_a   1.000
_cell.length_b   1.000
_cell.length_c   1.000
_cell.angle_alpha   90.00
_cell.angle_beta   90.00
_cell.angle_gamma   90.00
#
_symmetry.space_group_name_H-M   'P 1'
#
loop_
_entity.id
_entity.type
_entity.pdbx_description
1 polymer ?
#
loop_
_entity_poly.entity_id
_entity_poly.type
_entity_poly.pdbx_seq_one_letter_code
_entity_poly.pdbx_strand_id
1 'polypeptide(L)'
;RRIKAWFLNGKTLYFTDDEVYRKIKSVEIGDIANEMEEYGEFEVEFTLDPFEYTEDVNLKLTEPGIFYNPGTIESEPKFWIVGNGTFRITINDVSFQIKDVDGSVVVDSEVLEAYSGTLPMNDKMKGEFPIFKIGENKIDWSGNIQFMSIRPRWRFI
;
A
#
# COMPACT_ATOMS: atom_id res chain seq x y z
N ARG A 1 -13.41 17.60 -23.46
CA ARG A 1 -12.85 18.13 -22.20
C ARG A 1 -13.00 17.15 -21.02
N ARG A 2 -14.12 16.44 -20.87
CA ARG A 2 -14.34 15.48 -19.76
C ARG A 2 -13.41 14.26 -19.81
N ILE A 3 -13.14 13.72 -21.00
CA ILE A 3 -12.27 12.52 -21.18
C ILE A 3 -10.85 12.83 -20.75
N LYS A 4 -10.26 13.96 -21.16
CA LYS A 4 -8.91 14.37 -20.74
C LYS A 4 -8.78 14.46 -19.21
N ALA A 5 -9.76 15.07 -18.54
CA ALA A 5 -9.75 15.18 -17.09
C ALA A 5 -9.86 13.82 -16.39
N TRP A 6 -10.55 12.86 -16.98
CA TRP A 6 -10.64 11.50 -16.45
C TRP A 6 -9.29 10.78 -16.49
N PHE A 7 -8.56 10.84 -17.61
CA PHE A 7 -7.22 10.26 -17.72
C PHE A 7 -6.21 10.92 -16.77
N LEU A 8 -6.21 12.25 -16.67
CA LEU A 8 -5.28 13.00 -15.82
C LEU A 8 -5.46 12.73 -14.32
N ASN A 9 -6.64 12.26 -13.89
CA ASN A 9 -6.93 11.93 -12.51
C ASN A 9 -6.75 10.43 -12.19
N GLY A 10 -6.41 9.60 -13.19
CA GLY A 10 -6.15 8.19 -13.00
C GLY A 10 -4.90 7.95 -12.14
N LYS A 11 -4.99 7.07 -11.16
CA LYS A 11 -3.86 6.69 -10.29
C LYS A 11 -3.38 5.28 -10.52
N THR A 12 -4.25 4.44 -11.07
CA THR A 12 -3.99 3.02 -11.30
C THR A 12 -4.43 2.62 -12.70
N LEU A 13 -3.68 1.73 -13.31
CA LEU A 13 -3.98 1.14 -14.61
C LEU A 13 -4.21 -0.37 -14.43
N TYR A 14 -5.38 -0.83 -14.88
CA TYR A 14 -5.76 -2.23 -14.94
C TYR A 14 -5.93 -2.65 -16.41
N PHE A 15 -5.43 -3.83 -16.74
CA PHE A 15 -5.80 -4.50 -17.99
C PHE A 15 -6.83 -5.59 -17.66
N THR A 16 -7.82 -5.76 -18.52
CA THR A 16 -9.02 -6.59 -18.23
C THR A 16 -8.70 -8.08 -18.08
N ASP A 17 -7.57 -8.52 -18.59
CA ASP A 17 -7.07 -9.90 -18.59
C ASP A 17 -5.89 -10.12 -17.62
N ASP A 18 -5.57 -9.11 -16.83
CA ASP A 18 -4.44 -9.13 -15.90
C ASP A 18 -4.94 -9.15 -14.44
N GLU A 19 -4.37 -10.00 -13.60
CA GLU A 19 -4.68 -10.06 -12.15
C GLU A 19 -3.91 -9.02 -11.33
N VAL A 20 -3.14 -8.19 -12.01
CA VAL A 20 -2.30 -7.16 -11.41
C VAL A 20 -2.67 -5.77 -11.92
N TYR A 21 -2.33 -4.76 -11.15
CA TYR A 21 -2.44 -3.37 -11.55
C TYR A 21 -1.09 -2.66 -11.46
N ARG A 22 -0.98 -1.54 -12.18
CA ARG A 22 0.20 -0.67 -12.17
C ARG A 22 -0.18 0.71 -11.66
N LYS A 23 0.70 1.32 -10.88
CA LYS A 23 0.52 2.71 -10.42
C LYS A 23 0.98 3.67 -11.51
N ILE A 24 0.16 4.70 -11.78
CA ILE A 24 0.46 5.73 -12.75
C ILE A 24 1.25 6.85 -12.07
N LYS A 25 2.42 7.18 -12.61
CA LYS A 25 3.26 8.31 -12.17
C LYS A 25 2.90 9.60 -12.90
N SER A 26 2.72 9.52 -14.20
CA SER A 26 2.29 10.65 -15.02
C SER A 26 1.48 10.19 -16.22
N VAL A 27 0.67 11.10 -16.74
CA VAL A 27 -0.14 10.90 -17.93
C VAL A 27 0.11 12.07 -18.88
N GLU A 28 0.53 11.77 -20.10
CA GLU A 28 0.64 12.72 -21.17
C GLU A 28 -0.43 12.45 -22.23
N ILE A 29 -1.15 13.47 -22.62
CA ILE A 29 -2.23 13.38 -23.61
C ILE A 29 -1.81 14.20 -24.81
N GLY A 30 -1.61 13.53 -25.94
CA GLY A 30 -1.34 14.14 -27.22
C GLY A 30 -2.45 15.08 -27.69
N ASP A 31 -2.18 15.84 -28.74
CA ASP A 31 -3.17 16.70 -29.35
C ASP A 31 -4.28 15.85 -29.98
N ILE A 32 -5.51 16.26 -29.76
CA ILE A 32 -6.67 15.68 -30.46
C ILE A 32 -6.60 16.19 -31.89
N ALA A 33 -6.24 15.34 -32.82
CA ALA A 33 -6.40 15.65 -34.24
C ALA A 33 -7.91 15.77 -34.52
N ASN A 34 -8.39 17.01 -34.64
CA ASN A 34 -9.74 17.31 -35.08
C ASN A 34 -9.81 17.11 -36.61
N GLU A 35 -9.95 15.89 -37.05
CA GLU A 35 -10.49 15.63 -38.38
C GLU A 35 -11.98 15.35 -38.24
N MET A 36 -12.74 16.43 -38.50
CA MET A 36 -14.17 16.47 -38.82
C MET A 36 -15.12 15.42 -38.22
N GLU A 37 -15.82 15.89 -37.22
CA GLU A 37 -17.23 15.67 -36.88
C GLU A 37 -17.68 14.38 -36.17
N GLU A 38 -17.07 13.21 -36.27
CA GLU A 38 -17.61 12.02 -35.59
C GLU A 38 -16.59 11.12 -34.89
N TYR A 39 -15.34 11.07 -35.32
CA TYR A 39 -14.31 10.20 -34.71
C TYR A 39 -13.00 10.95 -34.54
N GLY A 40 -12.62 11.22 -33.27
CA GLY A 40 -11.29 11.76 -32.94
C GLY A 40 -10.40 10.67 -32.34
N GLU A 41 -9.23 10.48 -32.89
CA GLU A 41 -8.17 9.69 -32.28
C GLU A 41 -7.24 10.61 -31.47
N PHE A 42 -6.78 10.13 -30.34
CA PHE A 42 -5.76 10.80 -29.55
C PHE A 42 -4.90 9.75 -28.84
N GLU A 43 -3.64 10.08 -28.66
CA GLU A 43 -2.67 9.24 -27.98
C GLU A 43 -2.63 9.60 -26.50
N VAL A 44 -2.55 8.58 -25.64
CA VAL A 44 -2.35 8.74 -24.20
C VAL A 44 -1.14 7.94 -23.80
N GLU A 45 -0.12 8.62 -23.27
CA GLU A 45 1.08 7.99 -22.77
C GLU A 45 1.04 7.95 -21.24
N PHE A 46 1.23 6.76 -20.66
CA PHE A 46 1.29 6.54 -19.22
C PHE A 46 2.72 6.23 -18.82
N THR A 47 3.28 7.03 -17.92
CA THR A 47 4.49 6.64 -17.20
C THR A 47 4.07 5.89 -15.95
N LEU A 48 4.49 4.63 -15.85
CA LEU A 48 4.09 3.72 -14.78
C LEU A 48 5.19 3.55 -13.73
N ASP A 49 4.80 3.16 -12.53
CA ASP A 49 5.70 2.59 -11.54
C ASP A 49 6.30 1.28 -12.11
N PRO A 50 7.56 0.96 -11.85
CA PRO A 50 8.19 -0.27 -12.35
C PRO A 50 7.57 -1.55 -11.77
N PHE A 51 6.76 -1.43 -10.71
CA PHE A 51 6.16 -2.58 -10.04
C PHE A 51 4.75 -2.87 -10.50
N GLU A 52 4.41 -4.15 -10.51
CA GLU A 52 3.06 -4.66 -10.62
C GLU A 52 2.55 -5.03 -9.23
N TYR A 53 1.28 -4.77 -8.96
CA TYR A 53 0.65 -4.99 -7.67
C TYR A 53 -0.54 -5.93 -7.83
N THR A 54 -0.68 -6.91 -6.93
CA THR A 54 -1.94 -7.68 -6.85
C THR A 54 -3.04 -6.83 -6.26
N GLU A 55 -4.28 -7.18 -6.55
CA GLU A 55 -5.43 -6.59 -5.86
C GLU A 55 -5.31 -6.75 -4.34
N ASP A 56 -5.95 -5.84 -3.62
CA ASP A 56 -5.86 -5.72 -2.17
C ASP A 56 -6.29 -6.99 -1.43
N VAL A 57 -5.33 -7.75 -0.97
CA VAL A 57 -5.53 -8.80 0.02
C VAL A 57 -5.41 -8.18 1.41
N ASN A 58 -6.41 -8.38 2.26
CA ASN A 58 -6.33 -8.00 3.66
C ASN A 58 -6.12 -9.26 4.52
N LEU A 59 -5.00 -9.28 5.24
CA LEU A 59 -4.70 -10.31 6.23
C LEU A 59 -5.19 -9.83 7.59
N LYS A 60 -6.06 -10.60 8.24
CA LYS A 60 -6.48 -10.33 9.61
C LYS A 60 -5.80 -11.30 10.56
N LEU A 61 -5.03 -10.77 11.51
CA LEU A 61 -4.33 -11.53 12.53
C LEU A 61 -4.87 -11.20 13.92
N THR A 62 -5.26 -12.23 14.66
CA THR A 62 -5.66 -12.13 16.08
C THR A 62 -4.59 -12.66 17.02
N GLU A 63 -3.59 -13.34 16.48
CA GLU A 63 -2.44 -13.91 17.18
C GLU A 63 -1.20 -13.86 16.28
N PRO A 64 0.01 -13.87 16.86
CA PRO A 64 1.26 -14.00 16.12
C PRO A 64 1.25 -15.19 15.16
N GLY A 65 1.94 -15.06 14.02
CA GLY A 65 1.92 -16.11 13.02
C GLY A 65 2.94 -15.93 11.91
N ILE A 66 2.81 -16.82 10.94
CA ILE A 66 3.66 -16.85 9.75
C ILE A 66 2.76 -16.68 8.52
N PHE A 67 3.21 -15.89 7.56
CA PHE A 67 2.56 -15.72 6.27
C PHE A 67 3.60 -15.63 5.15
N TYR A 68 3.16 -15.82 3.93
CA TYR A 68 4.01 -15.91 2.76
C TYR A 68 3.79 -14.72 1.81
N ASN A 69 4.88 -14.04 1.45
CA ASN A 69 4.89 -13.04 0.39
C ASN A 69 5.12 -13.74 -0.97
N PRO A 70 4.11 -13.79 -1.85
CA PRO A 70 4.24 -14.43 -3.16
C PRO A 70 4.91 -13.53 -4.20
N GLY A 71 5.21 -12.28 -3.85
CA GLY A 71 5.82 -11.31 -4.76
C GLY A 71 7.24 -11.68 -5.16
N THR A 72 7.74 -11.00 -6.18
CA THR A 72 9.13 -11.13 -6.64
C THR A 72 10.06 -10.08 -6.04
N ILE A 73 9.51 -9.17 -5.27
CA ILE A 73 10.23 -8.12 -4.53
C ILE A 73 9.62 -7.93 -3.14
N GLU A 74 10.38 -7.33 -2.24
CA GLU A 74 9.89 -6.92 -0.92
C GLU A 74 8.70 -5.99 -1.03
N SER A 75 7.76 -6.04 -0.07
CA SER A 75 6.60 -5.15 -0.04
C SER A 75 6.60 -4.21 1.16
N GLU A 76 5.92 -3.10 1.01
CA GLU A 76 5.76 -2.02 2.00
C GLU A 76 4.33 -2.03 2.53
N PRO A 77 4.07 -2.83 3.58
CA PRO A 77 2.72 -3.08 4.06
C PRO A 77 2.11 -1.87 4.76
N LYS A 78 0.78 -1.91 4.84
CA LYS A 78 -0.01 -1.02 5.69
C LYS A 78 -0.68 -1.83 6.78
N PHE A 79 -0.41 -1.46 8.03
CA PHE A 79 -1.01 -2.07 9.21
C PHE A 79 -2.12 -1.18 9.76
N TRP A 80 -3.25 -1.76 10.08
CA TRP A 80 -4.25 -1.20 10.97
C TRP A 80 -4.29 -2.05 12.23
N ILE A 81 -3.83 -1.49 13.33
CA ILE A 81 -3.65 -2.18 14.60
C ILE A 81 -4.68 -1.66 15.57
N VAL A 82 -5.53 -2.54 16.09
CA VAL A 82 -6.57 -2.21 17.06
C VAL A 82 -6.14 -2.66 18.45
N GLY A 83 -6.13 -1.74 19.39
CA GLY A 83 -5.72 -1.97 20.77
C GLY A 83 -5.41 -0.68 21.50
N ASN A 84 -4.86 -0.79 22.70
CA ASN A 84 -4.57 0.37 23.54
C ASN A 84 -3.20 0.26 24.21
N GLY A 85 -2.54 1.38 24.37
CA GLY A 85 -1.28 1.51 25.08
C GLY A 85 -0.06 1.45 24.18
N THR A 86 0.98 0.77 24.62
CA THR A 86 2.24 0.64 23.90
C THR A 86 2.35 -0.73 23.28
N PHE A 87 2.65 -0.77 21.98
CA PHE A 87 2.85 -2.00 21.23
C PHE A 87 4.30 -2.13 20.78
N ARG A 88 4.83 -3.34 20.82
CA ARG A 88 6.06 -3.71 20.13
C ARG A 88 5.71 -4.80 19.12
N ILE A 89 6.01 -4.55 17.87
CA ILE A 89 5.75 -5.48 16.77
C ILE A 89 7.10 -5.87 16.16
N THR A 90 7.30 -7.15 15.96
CA THR A 90 8.51 -7.72 15.38
C THR A 90 8.13 -8.47 14.11
N ILE A 91 8.76 -8.09 13.01
CA ILE A 91 8.62 -8.77 11.72
C ILE A 91 9.99 -9.33 11.36
N ASN A 92 10.06 -10.66 11.28
CA ASN A 92 11.32 -11.38 11.19
C ASN A 92 12.24 -10.98 12.35
N ASP A 93 13.34 -10.27 12.07
CA ASP A 93 14.31 -9.82 13.07
C ASP A 93 14.26 -8.31 13.36
N VAL A 94 13.31 -7.58 12.74
CA VAL A 94 13.17 -6.13 12.86
C VAL A 94 11.96 -5.77 13.69
N SER A 95 12.16 -4.93 14.71
CA SER A 95 11.10 -4.48 15.61
C SER A 95 10.85 -2.99 15.50
N PHE A 96 9.59 -2.61 15.63
CA PHE A 96 9.20 -1.24 15.93
C PHE A 96 8.29 -1.19 17.16
N GLN A 97 8.27 -0.04 17.81
CA GLN A 97 7.43 0.24 18.96
C GLN A 97 6.59 1.47 18.68
N ILE A 98 5.33 1.45 19.06
CA ILE A 98 4.46 2.62 19.02
C ILE A 98 3.79 2.79 20.37
N LYS A 99 3.77 4.04 20.88
CA LYS A 99 3.27 4.39 22.21
C LYS A 99 1.97 5.16 22.14
N ASP A 100 1.28 5.20 23.28
CA ASP A 100 0.11 6.03 23.52
C ASP A 100 -1.01 5.81 22.49
N VAL A 101 -1.19 4.58 22.05
CA VAL A 101 -2.29 4.22 21.15
C VAL A 101 -3.59 4.20 21.92
N ASP A 102 -4.60 4.89 21.41
CA ASP A 102 -5.96 4.92 21.94
C ASP A 102 -6.93 4.40 20.87
N GLY A 103 -7.36 3.17 21.03
CA GLY A 103 -8.28 2.46 20.15
C GLY A 103 -7.63 1.84 18.93
N SER A 104 -6.95 2.61 18.11
CA SER A 104 -6.27 2.09 16.91
C SER A 104 -5.15 2.99 16.41
N VAL A 105 -4.25 2.40 15.62
CA VAL A 105 -3.21 3.14 14.91
C VAL A 105 -3.00 2.50 13.54
N VAL A 106 -2.70 3.33 12.55
CA VAL A 106 -2.24 2.92 11.22
C VAL A 106 -0.74 3.13 11.13
N VAL A 107 -0.02 2.14 10.62
CA VAL A 107 1.40 2.24 10.27
C VAL A 107 1.52 1.89 8.80
N ASP A 108 1.90 2.87 8.00
CA ASP A 108 1.97 2.77 6.54
C ASP A 108 3.42 2.89 6.08
N SER A 109 3.99 1.77 5.64
CA SER A 109 5.39 1.69 5.23
C SER A 109 5.68 2.34 3.88
N GLU A 110 4.69 2.44 2.99
CA GLU A 110 4.87 3.06 1.66
C GLU A 110 5.12 4.57 1.76
N VAL A 111 4.44 5.23 2.68
CA VAL A 111 4.55 6.69 2.89
C VAL A 111 5.35 7.06 4.13
N LEU A 112 5.81 6.07 4.90
CA LEU A 112 6.55 6.23 6.16
C LEU A 112 5.78 7.09 7.18
N GLU A 113 4.49 6.77 7.34
CA GLU A 113 3.61 7.48 8.27
C GLU A 113 2.94 6.54 9.27
N ALA A 114 2.86 7.00 10.52
CA ALA A 114 2.02 6.42 11.55
C ALA A 114 0.99 7.46 11.99
N TYR A 115 -0.27 7.05 12.11
CA TYR A 115 -1.36 7.95 12.48
C TYR A 115 -2.56 7.23 13.09
N SER A 116 -3.34 7.97 13.88
CA SER A 116 -4.64 7.52 14.39
C SER A 116 -5.71 8.53 13.97
N GLY A 117 -6.60 8.12 13.05
CA GLY A 117 -7.52 9.06 12.41
C GLY A 117 -6.75 10.17 11.67
N THR A 118 -6.87 11.40 12.14
CA THR A 118 -6.15 12.57 11.60
C THR A 118 -4.93 12.96 12.46
N LEU A 119 -4.68 12.26 13.58
CA LEU A 119 -3.59 12.56 14.48
C LEU A 119 -2.30 11.88 14.02
N PRO A 120 -1.23 12.64 13.69
CA PRO A 120 0.09 12.05 13.39
C PRO A 120 0.66 11.35 14.63
N MET A 121 1.26 10.18 14.42
CA MET A 121 1.84 9.35 15.49
C MET A 121 3.31 8.97 15.21
N ASN A 122 3.96 9.58 14.22
CA ASN A 122 5.37 9.30 13.93
C ASN A 122 6.29 9.59 15.12
N ASP A 123 6.01 10.62 15.89
CA ASP A 123 6.76 10.98 17.11
C ASP A 123 6.58 9.95 18.24
N LYS A 124 5.53 9.13 18.18
CA LYS A 124 5.25 8.03 19.10
C LYS A 124 5.84 6.71 18.64
N MET A 125 6.30 6.64 17.40
CA MET A 125 6.91 5.45 16.82
C MET A 125 8.43 5.48 17.00
N LYS A 126 9.00 4.33 17.35
CA LYS A 126 10.45 4.12 17.44
C LYS A 126 10.81 2.82 16.74
N GLY A 127 11.84 2.87 15.91
CA GLY A 127 12.26 1.76 15.06
C GLY A 127 11.98 2.02 13.60
N GLU A 128 12.18 1.00 12.76
CA GLU A 128 12.01 1.08 11.31
C GLU A 128 10.59 0.71 10.91
N PHE A 129 10.11 1.32 9.80
CA PHE A 129 8.86 0.89 9.20
C PHE A 129 9.00 -0.54 8.66
N PRO A 130 7.98 -1.39 8.89
CA PRO A 130 8.07 -2.80 8.55
C PRO A 130 8.09 -3.05 7.04
N ILE A 131 8.89 -4.04 6.63
CA ILE A 131 8.98 -4.54 5.27
C ILE A 131 8.74 -6.04 5.30
N PHE A 132 7.97 -6.56 4.32
CA PHE A 132 7.83 -7.98 4.11
C PHE A 132 8.83 -8.47 3.06
N LYS A 133 9.72 -9.35 3.46
CA LYS A 133 10.66 -10.03 2.55
C LYS A 133 9.90 -10.98 1.62
N ILE A 134 10.51 -11.33 0.52
CA ILE A 134 10.03 -12.40 -0.36
C ILE A 134 9.97 -13.71 0.43
N GLY A 135 8.93 -14.50 0.23
CA GLY A 135 8.75 -15.78 0.89
C GLY A 135 8.17 -15.66 2.30
N GLU A 136 8.67 -16.49 3.21
CA GLU A 136 8.13 -16.60 4.57
C GLU A 136 8.47 -15.39 5.43
N ASN A 137 7.45 -14.85 6.11
CA ASN A 137 7.57 -13.79 7.09
C ASN A 137 6.92 -14.22 8.40
N LYS A 138 7.62 -14.00 9.50
CA LYS A 138 7.12 -14.21 10.84
C LYS A 138 6.77 -12.87 11.47
N ILE A 139 5.56 -12.77 12.02
CA ILE A 139 5.11 -11.62 12.81
C ILE A 139 4.87 -12.05 14.26
N ASP A 140 5.37 -11.24 15.16
CA ASP A 140 5.16 -11.37 16.59
C ASP A 140 4.89 -10.00 17.20
N TRP A 141 4.20 -9.95 18.34
CA TRP A 141 3.96 -8.70 19.04
C TRP A 141 3.75 -8.87 20.54
N SER A 142 3.95 -7.78 21.24
CA SER A 142 3.58 -7.62 22.64
C SER A 142 2.80 -6.33 22.85
N GLY A 143 2.00 -6.30 23.91
CA GLY A 143 1.09 -5.20 24.23
C GLY A 143 -0.37 -5.63 24.08
N ASN A 144 -1.28 -4.70 24.39
CA ASN A 144 -2.72 -4.97 24.36
C ASN A 144 -3.29 -4.74 22.97
N ILE A 145 -2.98 -5.65 22.06
CA ILE A 145 -3.49 -5.68 20.69
C ILE A 145 -4.64 -6.68 20.61
N GLN A 146 -5.79 -6.23 20.11
CA GLN A 146 -6.94 -7.08 19.88
C GLN A 146 -6.84 -7.83 18.55
N PHE A 147 -6.48 -7.12 17.48
CA PHE A 147 -6.20 -7.68 16.18
C PHE A 147 -5.43 -6.69 15.30
N MET A 148 -4.85 -7.20 14.24
CA MET A 148 -4.27 -6.41 13.16
C MET A 148 -4.96 -6.76 11.84
N SER A 149 -5.22 -5.74 11.03
CA SER A 149 -5.56 -5.89 9.61
C SER A 149 -4.39 -5.37 8.80
N ILE A 150 -3.86 -6.20 7.93
CA ILE A 150 -2.66 -5.90 7.17
C ILE A 150 -2.99 -5.91 5.69
N ARG A 151 -2.70 -4.82 5.00
CA ARG A 151 -2.66 -4.76 3.54
C ARG A 151 -1.21 -4.97 3.12
N PRO A 152 -0.83 -6.15 2.61
CA PRO A 152 0.58 -6.49 2.38
C PRO A 152 1.18 -5.81 1.16
N ARG A 153 0.36 -5.40 0.18
CA ARG A 153 0.80 -4.75 -1.06
C ARG A 153 1.86 -5.56 -1.81
N TRP A 154 1.56 -6.84 -2.06
CA TRP A 154 2.47 -7.71 -2.80
C TRP A 154 2.89 -7.09 -4.12
N ARG A 155 4.19 -7.09 -4.40
CA ARG A 155 4.79 -6.46 -5.57
C ARG A 155 5.54 -7.47 -6.42
N PHE A 156 5.53 -7.22 -7.72
CA PHE A 156 6.22 -8.03 -8.73
C PHE A 156 7.03 -7.12 -9.66
N ILE A 157 8.10 -7.65 -10.23
CA ILE A 157 8.91 -7.05 -11.29
C ILE A 157 8.85 -7.97 -12.50
#